data_bece16952b721242415efcda6dfd7f06
#
_entry.id   bece16952b721242415efcda6dfd7f06
#
_cell.length_a   1.000
_cell.length_b   1.000
_cell.length_c   1.000
_cell.angle_alpha   90.00
_cell.angle_beta   90.00
_cell.angle_gamma   90.00
#
_symmetry.space_group_name_H-M   'P 1'
#
loop_
_entity.id
_entity.type
_entity.pdbx_description
1 polymer ?
#
loop_
_entity_poly.entity_id
_entity_poly.type
_entity_poly.pdbx_seq_one_letter_code
_entity_poly.pdbx_strand_id
1 'polypeptide(L)'
;STLSSSSAASDVYKRQGHTIHTIASGPGFPEDLIHQALLTAAYSAREYLIMTTPYFVPSDDLLHAICTAAQRGVDVSIILPRKNDSMLVGWASRAFFTELLAAGVKIYQFEGGLLHTKSVLVDGELSLVGTVNLDMRSLWLNFEITLAIDDKGFGADLAAVQDDYISRSRLLDARLWLKRPLWQRVAERLFYFFSPLL
;
A
#
# COMPACT_ATOMS: atom_id res chain seq x y z
N SER A 1 -12.28 -35.41 36.19
CA SER A 1 -12.27 -33.94 36.41
C SER A 1 -11.01 -33.31 35.81
N THR A 2 -10.93 -33.22 34.50
CA THR A 2 -9.81 -32.61 33.78
C THR A 2 -10.32 -31.82 32.56
N LEU A 3 -11.16 -30.80 32.79
CA LEU A 3 -11.70 -29.96 31.71
C LEU A 3 -11.67 -28.47 32.05
N SER A 4 -10.79 -27.99 32.95
CA SER A 4 -10.76 -26.55 33.28
C SER A 4 -9.54 -25.78 32.76
N SER A 5 -8.58 -26.44 32.11
CA SER A 5 -7.35 -25.74 31.67
C SER A 5 -7.41 -25.09 30.29
N SER A 6 -8.36 -25.50 29.41
CA SER A 6 -8.44 -24.94 28.06
C SER A 6 -9.22 -23.62 27.98
N SER A 7 -10.20 -23.43 28.89
CA SER A 7 -10.98 -22.18 28.91
C SER A 7 -10.19 -20.99 29.47
N ALA A 8 -9.36 -21.24 30.51
CA ALA A 8 -8.51 -20.20 31.08
C ALA A 8 -7.42 -19.73 30.13
N ALA A 9 -6.83 -20.64 29.34
CA ALA A 9 -5.85 -20.28 28.32
C ALA A 9 -6.50 -19.46 27.18
N SER A 10 -7.71 -19.84 26.73
CA SER A 10 -8.43 -19.08 25.70
C SER A 10 -8.87 -17.69 26.19
N ASP A 11 -9.22 -17.55 27.49
CA ASP A 11 -9.59 -16.27 28.07
C ASP A 11 -8.39 -15.36 28.33
N VAL A 12 -7.22 -15.91 28.60
CA VAL A 12 -5.96 -15.14 28.67
C VAL A 12 -5.57 -14.60 27.31
N TYR A 13 -5.70 -15.38 26.23
CA TYR A 13 -5.45 -14.91 24.87
C TYR A 13 -6.48 -13.86 24.40
N LYS A 14 -7.71 -13.94 24.83
CA LYS A 14 -8.74 -12.92 24.53
C LYS A 14 -8.55 -11.58 25.28
N ARG A 15 -7.76 -11.56 26.34
CA ARG A 15 -7.50 -10.36 27.14
C ARG A 15 -6.22 -9.62 26.74
N GLN A 16 -5.41 -10.20 25.89
CA GLN A 16 -4.13 -9.62 25.45
C GLN A 16 -4.10 -9.49 23.96
N GLY A 17 -4.74 -8.49 23.40
CA GLY A 17 -4.31 -8.13 22.07
C GLY A 17 -5.36 -7.99 21.01
N HIS A 18 -4.92 -7.31 20.08
CA HIS A 18 -5.50 -6.99 18.80
C HIS A 18 -5.76 -8.26 17.98
N THR A 19 -6.83 -8.27 17.19
CA THR A 19 -7.04 -9.35 16.22
C THR A 19 -6.04 -9.18 15.08
N ILE A 20 -5.09 -10.10 14.99
CA ILE A 20 -4.05 -10.09 13.96
C ILE A 20 -4.20 -11.34 13.09
N HIS A 21 -4.38 -11.13 11.80
CA HIS A 21 -4.33 -12.18 10.79
C HIS A 21 -3.01 -12.11 10.03
N THR A 22 -2.29 -13.23 10.01
CA THR A 22 -1.07 -13.36 9.23
C THR A 22 -1.42 -13.89 7.84
N ILE A 23 -1.07 -13.15 6.82
CA ILE A 23 -1.25 -13.50 5.41
C ILE A 23 0.12 -13.77 4.82
N ALA A 24 0.41 -15.04 4.54
CA ALA A 24 1.60 -15.45 3.81
C ALA A 24 1.26 -15.58 2.32
N SER A 25 2.16 -15.14 1.44
CA SER A 25 2.00 -15.23 0.00
C SER A 25 3.29 -15.69 -0.67
N GLY A 26 3.17 -16.21 -1.88
CA GLY A 26 4.31 -16.64 -2.68
C GLY A 26 4.01 -17.88 -3.51
N PRO A 27 4.97 -18.34 -4.33
CA PRO A 27 4.81 -19.52 -5.15
C PRO A 27 4.43 -20.76 -4.34
N GLY A 28 3.30 -21.38 -4.66
CA GLY A 28 2.80 -22.58 -3.99
C GLY A 28 1.83 -22.32 -2.82
N PHE A 29 1.59 -21.08 -2.44
CA PHE A 29 0.45 -20.75 -1.59
C PHE A 29 -0.83 -20.71 -2.45
N PRO A 30 -1.99 -21.15 -1.89
CA PRO A 30 -3.23 -21.04 -2.63
C PRO A 30 -3.55 -19.56 -2.80
N GLU A 31 -3.67 -19.19 -4.05
CA GLU A 31 -4.26 -17.94 -4.53
C GLU A 31 -3.71 -16.62 -3.93
N ASP A 32 -3.83 -15.60 -4.63
CA ASP A 32 -3.52 -14.19 -4.50
C ASP A 32 -4.04 -13.50 -3.22
N LEU A 33 -3.91 -14.14 -2.05
CA LEU A 33 -4.54 -13.69 -0.79
C LEU A 33 -4.16 -12.26 -0.44
N ILE A 34 -2.88 -11.90 -0.61
CA ILE A 34 -2.45 -10.54 -0.28
C ILE A 34 -3.01 -9.53 -1.29
N HIS A 35 -3.08 -9.90 -2.56
CA HIS A 35 -3.68 -9.06 -3.59
C HIS A 35 -5.17 -8.85 -3.33
N GLN A 36 -5.91 -9.91 -2.98
CA GLN A 36 -7.31 -9.82 -2.60
C GLN A 36 -7.52 -8.98 -1.33
N ALA A 37 -6.61 -9.09 -0.35
CA ALA A 37 -6.65 -8.26 0.87
C ALA A 37 -6.46 -6.77 0.53
N LEU A 38 -5.53 -6.43 -0.38
CA LEU A 38 -5.30 -5.07 -0.85
C LEU A 38 -6.50 -4.51 -1.63
N LEU A 39 -7.12 -5.32 -2.50
CA LEU A 39 -8.36 -4.95 -3.20
C LEU A 39 -9.50 -4.70 -2.21
N THR A 40 -9.67 -5.62 -1.26
CA THR A 40 -10.70 -5.49 -0.21
C THR A 40 -10.47 -4.22 0.61
N ALA A 41 -9.24 -3.94 1.02
CA ALA A 41 -8.87 -2.74 1.74
C ALA A 41 -9.26 -1.48 0.94
N ALA A 42 -8.91 -1.41 -0.36
CA ALA A 42 -9.23 -0.26 -1.20
C ALA A 42 -10.75 -0.09 -1.41
N TYR A 43 -11.49 -1.18 -1.63
CA TYR A 43 -12.94 -1.10 -1.83
C TYR A 43 -13.71 -0.86 -0.53
N SER A 44 -13.21 -1.29 0.63
CA SER A 44 -13.87 -1.09 1.93
C SER A 44 -13.69 0.31 2.49
N ALA A 45 -12.67 1.03 2.06
CA ALA A 45 -12.36 2.40 2.54
C ALA A 45 -13.56 3.34 2.34
N ARG A 46 -13.88 4.13 3.36
CA ARG A 46 -15.02 5.06 3.40
C ARG A 46 -14.61 6.50 3.64
N GLU A 47 -13.62 6.72 4.51
CA GLU A 47 -13.13 8.03 4.89
C GLU A 47 -11.77 8.31 4.28
N TYR A 48 -10.79 7.47 4.56
CA TYR A 48 -9.45 7.62 4.01
C TYR A 48 -8.70 6.30 3.81
N LEU A 49 -7.78 6.32 2.88
CA LEU A 49 -6.89 5.21 2.55
C LEU A 49 -5.47 5.75 2.39
N ILE A 50 -4.54 5.34 3.25
CA ILE A 50 -3.14 5.74 3.17
C ILE A 50 -2.27 4.52 2.88
N MET A 51 -1.53 4.59 1.78
CA MET A 51 -0.61 3.53 1.36
C MET A 51 0.83 4.04 1.37
N THR A 52 1.74 3.29 2.00
CA THR A 52 3.18 3.57 1.99
C THR A 52 3.90 2.39 1.38
N THR A 53 4.71 2.63 0.37
CA THR A 53 5.51 1.59 -0.29
C THR A 53 6.74 2.19 -0.97
N PRO A 54 7.90 1.49 -0.96
CA PRO A 54 9.05 1.94 -1.76
C PRO A 54 8.85 1.73 -3.24
N TYR A 55 8.07 0.70 -3.64
CA TYR A 55 7.84 0.32 -5.04
C TYR A 55 6.35 0.29 -5.33
N PHE A 56 5.97 1.02 -6.39
CA PHE A 56 4.57 1.14 -6.79
C PHE A 56 4.44 0.85 -8.28
N VAL A 57 4.16 -0.39 -8.60
CA VAL A 57 3.88 -0.90 -9.96
C VAL A 57 2.68 -1.86 -9.82
N PRO A 58 1.50 -1.33 -9.49
CA PRO A 58 0.34 -2.13 -9.17
C PRO A 58 -0.18 -2.89 -10.39
N SER A 59 -0.96 -3.95 -10.12
CA SER A 59 -1.82 -4.57 -11.12
C SER A 59 -2.93 -3.60 -11.57
N ASP A 60 -3.52 -3.84 -12.73
CA ASP A 60 -4.56 -2.98 -13.29
C ASP A 60 -5.80 -2.92 -12.37
N ASP A 61 -6.18 -4.03 -11.75
CA ASP A 61 -7.30 -4.12 -10.83
C ASP A 61 -7.02 -3.40 -9.49
N LEU A 62 -5.80 -3.47 -8.95
CA LEU A 62 -5.43 -2.69 -7.76
C LEU A 62 -5.40 -1.19 -8.06
N LEU A 63 -4.84 -0.79 -9.20
CA LEU A 63 -4.90 0.60 -9.66
C LEU A 63 -6.35 1.08 -9.77
N HIS A 64 -7.20 0.27 -10.41
CA HIS A 64 -8.62 0.59 -10.56
C HIS A 64 -9.34 0.70 -9.20
N ALA A 65 -9.06 -0.19 -8.25
CA ALA A 65 -9.63 -0.14 -6.90
C ALA A 65 -9.24 1.15 -6.16
N ILE A 66 -7.96 1.54 -6.24
CA ILE A 66 -7.44 2.78 -5.64
C ILE A 66 -8.12 4.01 -6.28
N CYS A 67 -8.17 4.07 -7.61
CA CYS A 67 -8.83 5.16 -8.33
C CYS A 67 -10.33 5.24 -8.01
N THR A 68 -11.01 4.08 -7.93
CA THR A 68 -12.43 4.00 -7.57
C THR A 68 -12.68 4.50 -6.15
N ALA A 69 -11.80 4.18 -5.20
CA ALA A 69 -11.91 4.70 -3.83
C ALA A 69 -11.85 6.25 -3.83
N ALA A 70 -10.87 6.84 -4.50
CA ALA A 70 -10.75 8.30 -4.62
C ALA A 70 -11.98 8.94 -5.32
N GLN A 71 -12.46 8.34 -6.40
CA GLN A 71 -13.64 8.82 -7.13
C GLN A 71 -14.95 8.72 -6.32
N ARG A 72 -15.02 7.81 -5.35
CA ARG A 72 -16.14 7.75 -4.37
C ARG A 72 -16.07 8.83 -3.30
N GLY A 73 -14.99 9.63 -3.24
CA GLY A 73 -14.78 10.68 -2.25
C GLY A 73 -13.93 10.26 -1.06
N VAL A 74 -13.33 9.07 -1.07
CA VAL A 74 -12.35 8.65 -0.06
C VAL A 74 -11.08 9.49 -0.22
N ASP A 75 -10.51 9.98 0.87
CA ASP A 75 -9.22 10.66 0.87
C ASP A 75 -8.08 9.66 0.69
N VAL A 76 -7.65 9.46 -0.55
CA VAL A 76 -6.61 8.50 -0.89
C VAL A 76 -5.26 9.16 -1.00
N SER A 77 -4.29 8.66 -0.21
CA SER A 77 -2.91 9.14 -0.18
C SER A 77 -1.93 7.99 -0.41
N ILE A 78 -0.96 8.20 -1.30
CA ILE A 78 0.13 7.26 -1.55
C ILE A 78 1.45 7.95 -1.22
N ILE A 79 2.25 7.33 -0.35
CA ILE A 79 3.56 7.83 0.07
C ILE A 79 4.64 6.97 -0.58
N LEU A 80 5.47 7.59 -1.41
CA LEU A 80 6.52 6.96 -2.20
C LEU A 80 7.86 7.66 -1.94
N PRO A 81 9.00 6.99 -2.08
CA PRO A 81 10.28 7.68 -2.03
C PRO A 81 10.43 8.63 -3.24
N ARG A 82 10.93 9.84 -3.00
CA ARG A 82 11.25 10.75 -4.11
C ARG A 82 12.38 10.22 -4.98
N LYS A 83 13.39 9.61 -4.35
CA LYS A 83 14.47 8.91 -5.03
C LYS A 83 14.32 7.43 -4.74
N ASN A 84 14.02 6.65 -5.76
CA ASN A 84 13.98 5.22 -5.66
C ASN A 84 15.41 4.65 -5.80
N ASP A 85 15.73 3.61 -5.05
CA ASP A 85 16.98 2.85 -5.17
C ASP A 85 17.04 2.05 -6.48
N SER A 86 15.87 1.64 -7.01
CA SER A 86 15.72 1.08 -8.35
C SER A 86 15.26 2.15 -9.34
N MET A 87 16.14 2.51 -10.26
CA MET A 87 15.82 3.48 -11.33
C MET A 87 14.68 2.97 -12.23
N LEU A 88 14.67 1.66 -12.54
CA LEU A 88 13.62 1.03 -13.36
C LEU A 88 12.25 1.15 -12.70
N VAL A 89 12.15 0.75 -11.42
CA VAL A 89 10.90 0.86 -10.65
C VAL A 89 10.46 2.30 -10.53
N GLY A 90 11.39 3.22 -10.26
CA GLY A 90 11.09 4.65 -10.16
C GLY A 90 10.46 5.22 -11.44
N TRP A 91 10.95 4.82 -12.62
CA TRP A 91 10.36 5.24 -13.90
C TRP A 91 9.05 4.53 -14.19
N ALA A 92 8.95 3.22 -13.92
CA ALA A 92 7.72 2.45 -14.11
C ALA A 92 6.57 3.00 -13.25
N SER A 93 6.83 3.32 -11.97
CA SER A 93 5.85 3.91 -11.05
C SER A 93 5.23 5.20 -11.60
N ARG A 94 6.02 6.01 -12.27
CA ARG A 94 5.57 7.30 -12.84
C ARG A 94 4.51 7.14 -13.92
N ALA A 95 4.44 5.99 -14.60
CA ALA A 95 3.43 5.73 -15.62
C ALA A 95 2.00 5.76 -15.04
N PHE A 96 1.84 5.37 -13.78
CA PHE A 96 0.54 5.31 -13.09
C PHE A 96 0.08 6.67 -12.52
N PHE A 97 1.02 7.61 -12.30
CA PHE A 97 0.70 8.87 -11.61
C PHE A 97 -0.33 9.72 -12.32
N THR A 98 -0.39 9.68 -13.64
CA THR A 98 -1.36 10.48 -14.41
C THR A 98 -2.79 10.03 -14.11
N GLU A 99 -3.03 8.73 -14.06
CA GLU A 99 -4.34 8.16 -13.77
C GLU A 99 -4.74 8.39 -12.32
N LEU A 100 -3.83 8.12 -11.38
CA LEU A 100 -4.04 8.37 -9.96
C LEU A 100 -4.39 9.84 -9.67
N LEU A 101 -3.62 10.78 -10.20
CA LEU A 101 -3.87 12.20 -10.01
C LEU A 101 -5.20 12.65 -10.65
N ALA A 102 -5.56 12.08 -11.81
CA ALA A 102 -6.85 12.35 -12.46
C ALA A 102 -8.04 11.82 -11.64
N ALA A 103 -7.85 10.72 -10.91
CA ALA A 103 -8.85 10.18 -10.00
C ALA A 103 -8.96 10.95 -8.66
N GLY A 104 -8.01 11.86 -8.36
CA GLY A 104 -7.98 12.64 -7.13
C GLY A 104 -7.07 12.08 -6.05
N VAL A 105 -6.28 11.06 -6.34
CA VAL A 105 -5.31 10.48 -5.40
C VAL A 105 -4.19 11.48 -5.13
N LYS A 106 -3.82 11.64 -3.85
CA LYS A 106 -2.68 12.44 -3.40
C LYS A 106 -1.41 11.59 -3.43
N ILE A 107 -0.39 12.04 -4.14
CA ILE A 107 0.90 11.37 -4.21
C ILE A 107 1.94 12.19 -3.45
N TYR A 108 2.46 11.63 -2.37
CA TYR A 108 3.48 12.23 -1.53
C TYR A 108 4.85 11.63 -1.84
N GLN A 109 5.80 12.46 -2.19
CA GLN A 109 7.18 12.07 -2.49
C GLN A 109 8.07 12.35 -1.28
N PHE A 110 8.38 11.30 -0.52
CA PHE A 110 9.18 11.39 0.70
C PHE A 110 10.62 11.81 0.42
N GLU A 111 11.10 12.81 1.16
CA GLU A 111 12.44 13.40 1.04
C GLU A 111 13.34 13.14 2.26
N GLY A 112 12.82 12.48 3.29
CA GLY A 112 13.51 12.26 4.58
C GLY A 112 14.52 11.11 4.60
N GLY A 113 14.99 10.63 3.45
CA GLY A 113 15.97 9.55 3.36
C GLY A 113 15.39 8.28 2.73
N LEU A 114 15.79 7.11 3.23
CA LEU A 114 15.30 5.82 2.73
C LEU A 114 13.88 5.57 3.26
N LEU A 115 12.91 5.45 2.36
CA LEU A 115 11.56 4.95 2.66
C LEU A 115 11.50 3.48 2.26
N HIS A 116 11.36 2.58 3.23
CA HIS A 116 11.25 1.14 2.96
C HIS A 116 10.06 0.47 3.64
N THR A 117 9.18 1.25 4.26
CA THR A 117 7.94 0.81 4.89
C THR A 117 6.94 0.35 3.84
N LYS A 118 6.22 -0.74 4.13
CA LYS A 118 5.09 -1.23 3.36
C LYS A 118 3.91 -1.33 4.31
N SER A 119 2.97 -0.41 4.14
CA SER A 119 1.78 -0.36 4.99
C SER A 119 0.58 0.21 4.24
N VAL A 120 -0.58 -0.26 4.61
CA VAL A 120 -1.87 0.28 4.18
C VAL A 120 -2.71 0.52 5.42
N LEU A 121 -3.29 1.71 5.54
CA LEU A 121 -4.21 2.07 6.60
C LEU A 121 -5.55 2.49 6.00
N VAL A 122 -6.62 1.86 6.48
CA VAL A 122 -8.00 2.11 6.06
C VAL A 122 -8.79 2.64 7.24
N ASP A 123 -9.32 3.86 7.12
CA ASP A 123 -10.25 4.49 8.06
C ASP A 123 -9.77 4.49 9.54
N GLY A 124 -8.46 4.36 9.79
CA GLY A 124 -7.87 4.26 11.13
C GLY A 124 -8.16 2.98 11.88
N GLU A 125 -8.78 1.99 11.24
CA GLU A 125 -9.20 0.74 11.86
C GLU A 125 -8.42 -0.46 11.32
N LEU A 126 -8.43 -0.68 10.00
CA LEU A 126 -7.70 -1.79 9.38
C LEU A 126 -6.31 -1.34 8.94
N SER A 127 -5.29 -2.04 9.43
CA SER A 127 -3.90 -1.85 9.05
C SER A 127 -3.34 -3.11 8.39
N LEU A 128 -2.72 -2.97 7.22
CA LEU A 128 -1.91 -4.00 6.59
C LEU A 128 -0.45 -3.58 6.67
N VAL A 129 0.39 -4.38 7.34
CA VAL A 129 1.83 -4.08 7.50
C VAL A 129 2.63 -5.34 7.22
N GLY A 130 3.67 -5.24 6.40
CA GLY A 130 4.43 -6.43 6.06
C GLY A 130 5.61 -6.18 5.14
N THR A 131 5.96 -7.20 4.39
CA THR A 131 7.11 -7.19 3.47
C THR A 131 6.71 -6.88 2.03
N VAL A 132 5.43 -6.99 1.68
CA VAL A 132 4.88 -6.87 0.33
C VAL A 132 4.97 -5.42 -0.18
N ASN A 133 5.69 -5.18 -1.26
CA ASN A 133 5.58 -3.95 -2.02
C ASN A 133 4.32 -3.96 -2.91
N LEU A 134 3.89 -2.79 -3.33
CA LEU A 134 2.79 -2.68 -4.29
C LEU A 134 3.33 -2.79 -5.73
N ASP A 135 3.98 -3.91 -6.02
CA ASP A 135 4.52 -4.27 -7.34
C ASP A 135 4.17 -5.71 -7.72
N MET A 136 4.20 -6.00 -9.03
CA MET A 136 3.81 -7.29 -9.57
C MET A 136 4.67 -8.43 -9.05
N ARG A 137 5.97 -8.18 -8.83
CA ARG A 137 6.88 -9.20 -8.33
C ARG A 137 6.58 -9.59 -6.89
N SER A 138 6.36 -8.61 -6.01
CA SER A 138 6.00 -8.85 -4.62
C SER A 138 4.64 -9.53 -4.47
N LEU A 139 3.70 -9.18 -5.35
CA LEU A 139 2.35 -9.74 -5.30
C LEU A 139 2.29 -11.21 -5.77
N TRP A 140 3.13 -11.61 -6.76
CA TRP A 140 2.96 -12.88 -7.45
C TRP A 140 4.15 -13.85 -7.34
N LEU A 141 5.37 -13.34 -7.18
CA LEU A 141 6.59 -14.13 -7.35
C LEU A 141 7.42 -14.29 -6.07
N ASN A 142 7.33 -13.34 -5.13
CA ASN A 142 8.12 -13.39 -3.91
C ASN A 142 7.35 -14.12 -2.80
N PHE A 143 8.12 -14.71 -1.87
CA PHE A 143 7.56 -15.10 -0.58
C PHE A 143 7.47 -13.86 0.30
N GLU A 144 6.26 -13.50 0.69
CA GLU A 144 5.98 -12.31 1.45
C GLU A 144 5.08 -12.62 2.65
N ILE A 145 5.11 -11.77 3.66
CA ILE A 145 4.24 -11.87 4.83
C ILE A 145 3.62 -10.51 5.12
N THR A 146 2.33 -10.51 5.38
CA THR A 146 1.58 -9.31 5.77
C THR A 146 0.73 -9.62 6.98
N LEU A 147 0.72 -8.71 7.93
CA LEU A 147 -0.18 -8.71 9.07
C LEU A 147 -1.37 -7.81 8.76
N ALA A 148 -2.56 -8.37 8.84
CA ALA A 148 -3.81 -7.61 8.84
C ALA A 148 -4.26 -7.43 10.28
N ILE A 149 -4.31 -6.19 10.74
CA ILE A 149 -4.57 -5.81 12.13
C ILE A 149 -5.82 -4.94 12.14
N ASP A 150 -6.87 -5.45 12.78
CA ASP A 150 -8.15 -4.74 12.98
C ASP A 150 -8.15 -4.17 14.40
N ASP A 151 -7.60 -2.96 14.54
CA ASP A 151 -7.46 -2.28 15.82
C ASP A 151 -7.25 -0.77 15.67
N LYS A 152 -8.09 0.01 16.32
CA LYS A 152 -8.03 1.49 16.28
C LYS A 152 -6.79 2.07 16.96
N GLY A 153 -6.29 1.43 18.02
CA GLY A 153 -5.09 1.88 18.71
C GLY A 153 -3.87 1.74 17.83
N PHE A 154 -3.68 0.55 17.24
CA PHE A 154 -2.63 0.32 16.26
C PHE A 154 -2.80 1.22 15.02
N GLY A 155 -4.03 1.39 14.54
CA GLY A 155 -4.35 2.29 13.43
C GLY A 155 -3.92 3.73 13.71
N ALA A 156 -4.15 4.23 14.93
CA ALA A 156 -3.71 5.57 15.34
C ALA A 156 -2.17 5.70 15.38
N ASP A 157 -1.47 4.68 15.88
CA ASP A 157 0.00 4.66 15.89
C ASP A 157 0.56 4.63 14.45
N LEU A 158 -0.03 3.82 13.58
CA LEU A 158 0.36 3.77 12.16
C LEU A 158 0.07 5.10 11.45
N ALA A 159 -1.08 5.71 11.72
CA ALA A 159 -1.43 7.03 11.20
C ALA A 159 -0.37 8.08 11.59
N ALA A 160 0.06 8.10 12.86
CA ALA A 160 1.10 9.03 13.32
C ALA A 160 2.43 8.84 12.57
N VAL A 161 2.83 7.60 12.27
CA VAL A 161 4.01 7.30 11.45
C VAL A 161 3.83 7.80 10.02
N GLN A 162 2.66 7.56 9.42
CA GLN A 162 2.36 7.99 8.05
C GLN A 162 2.28 9.52 7.95
N ASP A 163 1.74 10.19 8.97
CA ASP A 163 1.70 11.66 9.06
C ASP A 163 3.11 12.27 9.15
N ASP A 164 4.03 11.63 9.90
CA ASP A 164 5.44 12.04 9.91
C ASP A 164 6.05 11.90 8.51
N TYR A 165 5.79 10.81 7.79
CA TYR A 165 6.25 10.67 6.41
C TYR A 165 5.64 11.74 5.49
N ILE A 166 4.35 12.04 5.60
CA ILE A 166 3.67 13.10 4.83
C ILE A 166 4.30 14.46 5.12
N SER A 167 4.56 14.77 6.40
CA SER A 167 5.17 16.05 6.81
C SER A 167 6.55 16.30 6.21
N ARG A 168 7.28 15.21 5.91
CA ARG A 168 8.62 15.22 5.28
C ARG A 168 8.57 14.90 3.78
N SER A 169 7.39 14.98 3.20
CA SER A 169 7.16 14.69 1.78
C SER A 169 6.78 15.93 1.01
N ARG A 170 7.01 15.89 -0.29
CA ARG A 170 6.49 16.85 -1.23
C ARG A 170 5.25 16.29 -1.92
N LEU A 171 4.13 16.98 -1.79
CA LEU A 171 2.92 16.66 -2.56
C LEU A 171 3.17 16.89 -4.06
N LEU A 172 2.88 15.90 -4.87
CA LEU A 172 3.00 16.01 -6.33
C LEU A 172 1.87 16.88 -6.89
N ASP A 173 2.24 17.99 -7.51
CA ASP A 173 1.27 18.89 -8.13
C ASP A 173 0.79 18.32 -9.47
N ALA A 174 -0.51 17.99 -9.54
CA ALA A 174 -1.14 17.44 -10.74
C ALA A 174 -1.02 18.35 -11.97
N ARG A 175 -1.08 19.68 -11.78
CA ARG A 175 -0.99 20.64 -12.88
C ARG A 175 0.43 20.71 -13.45
N LEU A 176 1.43 20.67 -12.58
CA LEU A 176 2.84 20.62 -13.00
C LEU A 176 3.16 19.27 -13.62
N TRP A 177 2.58 18.19 -13.11
CA TRP A 177 2.74 16.85 -13.66
C TRP A 177 2.29 16.76 -15.11
N LEU A 178 1.15 17.34 -15.44
CA LEU A 178 0.61 17.35 -16.82
C LEU A 178 1.47 18.16 -17.80
N LYS A 179 2.25 19.14 -17.32
CA LYS A 179 3.13 19.98 -18.14
C LYS A 179 4.51 19.37 -18.40
N ARG A 180 4.79 18.15 -17.89
CA ARG A 180 6.10 17.50 -18.08
C ARG A 180 6.39 17.25 -19.57
N PRO A 181 7.68 17.28 -19.98
CA PRO A 181 8.07 17.14 -21.38
C PRO A 181 7.68 15.78 -21.96
N LEU A 182 7.40 15.75 -23.26
CA LEU A 182 6.95 14.55 -23.99
C LEU A 182 7.93 13.38 -23.86
N TRP A 183 9.25 13.63 -23.85
CA TRP A 183 10.25 12.58 -23.71
C TRP A 183 10.12 11.81 -22.38
N GLN A 184 9.75 12.49 -21.28
CA GLN A 184 9.48 11.81 -20.01
C GLN A 184 8.26 10.89 -20.11
N ARG A 185 7.20 11.33 -20.77
CA ARG A 185 6.00 10.51 -21.00
C ARG A 185 6.29 9.27 -21.85
N VAL A 186 7.17 9.40 -22.84
CA VAL A 186 7.62 8.27 -23.66
C VAL A 186 8.47 7.33 -22.84
N ALA A 187 9.43 7.85 -22.08
CA ALA A 187 10.27 7.04 -21.20
C ALA A 187 9.43 6.27 -20.16
N GLU A 188 8.46 6.91 -19.51
CA GLU A 188 7.54 6.28 -18.56
C GLU A 188 6.79 5.09 -19.20
N ARG A 189 6.30 5.24 -20.42
CA ARG A 189 5.64 4.16 -21.16
C ARG A 189 6.59 3.02 -21.55
N LEU A 190 7.81 3.32 -21.93
CA LEU A 190 8.83 2.30 -22.22
C LEU A 190 9.16 1.49 -20.95
N PHE A 191 9.35 2.16 -19.81
CA PHE A 191 9.63 1.47 -18.55
C PHE A 191 8.41 0.70 -18.03
N TYR A 192 7.21 1.18 -18.26
CA TYR A 192 5.97 0.45 -17.96
C TYR A 192 5.91 -0.90 -18.70
N PHE A 193 6.42 -0.98 -19.91
CA PHE A 193 6.44 -2.23 -20.67
C PHE A 193 7.27 -3.34 -19.98
N PHE A 194 8.22 -2.95 -19.12
CA PHE A 194 8.98 -3.87 -18.29
C PHE A 194 8.35 -4.15 -16.92
N SER A 195 7.18 -3.56 -16.62
CA SER A 195 6.51 -3.72 -15.32
C SER A 195 6.23 -5.17 -14.90
N PRO A 196 5.95 -6.14 -15.81
CA PRO A 196 5.77 -7.53 -15.43
C PRO A 196 7.04 -8.21 -14.91
N LEU A 197 8.21 -7.60 -15.11
CA LEU A 197 9.51 -8.09 -14.64
C LEU A 197 9.97 -7.42 -13.33
N LEU A 198 9.20 -6.45 -12.84
CA LEU A 198 9.54 -5.60 -11.69
C LEU A 198 8.76 -6.00 -10.44
#